data_bae70d7a820031055d6e412cfd8d3abb
#
_entry.id   bae70d7a820031055d6e412cfd8d3abb
#
_cell.length_a   1.000
_cell.length_b   1.000
_cell.length_c   1.000
_cell.angle_alpha   90.00
_cell.angle_beta   90.00
_cell.angle_gamma   90.00
#
_symmetry.space_group_name_H-M   'P 1'
#
loop_
_entity.id
_entity.type
_entity.pdbx_description
1 polymer ?
#
loop_
_entity_poly.entity_id
_entity_poly.type
_entity_poly.pdbx_seq_one_letter_code
_entity_poly.pdbx_strand_id
1 'polypeptide(L)'
;YWADKDFTLTTLEPPLSSGPYRIKNFEPGRFIALERVKNYWGKNLPVNIGTNNFDEIRIDYYRDETVIREALKSGEIDYREENQAKAWALDYDTPAVEQGLLKKVNLRHHNPTGMQAFVYNTRRPIFQDVKVRRALSYAFDFEWTNKNLFFGQYTRTKSYFSNSDLASRGLPARSELQILKKYTSLIPDEIFSKPYDVPKTDGLGWPRDNLTIAQTLLSDAGWQIKDMSLTNSETNDLFTFEILLYSEGFERIVLPFVRNLTKLGIDVRVRRVDQTQYINRVRNFDYDMIVSGWGSSESPGNEQFGQWSSSSADSPAASNYAGVKDPVVDELISGLVQAKSREDLVAHTRALDRVLLLGHYVIPQWHLTSQRILFWDKFGLPEVTPKTGTSTNLWWFDRLRADQLDTQRMAQHDETKSSWLTYGLIVLLVILRGLTVNRIKRKRTSLLIYSEDYYS
;
A
#
# COMPACT_ATOMS: atom_id res chain seq x y z
N TYR A 1 -6.13 5.36 -36.19
CA TYR A 1 -6.19 6.31 -35.08
C TYR A 1 -4.90 6.29 -34.23
N TRP A 2 -4.43 5.12 -33.81
CA TRP A 2 -3.25 5.04 -32.94
C TRP A 2 -1.92 5.20 -33.67
N ALA A 3 -1.85 4.92 -34.97
CA ALA A 3 -0.63 4.98 -35.78
C ALA A 3 0.00 6.39 -35.81
N ASP A 4 -0.84 7.43 -35.71
CA ASP A 4 -0.41 8.83 -35.81
C ASP A 4 -0.31 9.53 -34.44
N LYS A 5 -0.38 8.76 -33.33
CA LYS A 5 -0.34 9.32 -31.97
C LYS A 5 1.03 9.09 -31.35
N ASP A 6 1.63 10.17 -30.84
CA ASP A 6 2.86 10.10 -30.06
C ASP A 6 2.51 9.84 -28.58
N PHE A 7 2.74 8.63 -28.10
CA PHE A 7 2.48 8.22 -26.71
C PHE A 7 3.46 8.82 -25.70
N THR A 8 4.52 9.50 -26.15
CA THR A 8 5.44 10.20 -25.26
C THR A 8 4.92 11.55 -24.83
N LEU A 9 3.94 12.08 -25.54
CA LEU A 9 3.33 13.38 -25.27
C LEU A 9 2.06 13.24 -24.45
N THR A 10 1.89 14.13 -23.48
CA THR A 10 0.63 14.27 -22.75
C THR A 10 -0.43 14.87 -23.67
N THR A 11 -1.60 14.23 -23.75
CA THR A 11 -2.75 14.74 -24.51
C THR A 11 -3.96 14.91 -23.58
N LEU A 12 -4.81 15.91 -23.87
CA LEU A 12 -6.11 16.09 -23.27
C LEU A 12 -7.23 15.58 -24.19
N GLU A 13 -6.88 14.99 -25.34
CA GLU A 13 -7.85 14.36 -26.23
C GLU A 13 -8.24 12.99 -25.68
N PRO A 14 -9.54 12.72 -25.42
CA PRO A 14 -9.99 11.40 -24.99
C PRO A 14 -9.58 10.30 -25.98
N PRO A 15 -8.92 9.24 -25.55
CA PRO A 15 -8.46 8.19 -26.43
C PRO A 15 -9.62 7.36 -26.99
N LEU A 16 -9.49 6.89 -28.24
CA LEU A 16 -10.37 5.86 -28.77
C LEU A 16 -10.10 4.56 -28.02
N SER A 17 -11.14 3.99 -27.42
CA SER A 17 -11.06 2.73 -26.67
C SER A 17 -12.06 1.71 -27.21
N SER A 18 -11.78 0.41 -26.95
CA SER A 18 -12.67 -0.71 -27.29
C SER A 18 -13.44 -1.26 -26.09
N GLY A 19 -13.31 -0.62 -24.93
CA GLY A 19 -13.92 -1.08 -23.68
C GLY A 19 -15.40 -0.75 -23.54
N PRO A 20 -16.05 -1.24 -22.46
CA PRO A 20 -17.47 -1.00 -22.20
C PRO A 20 -17.81 0.43 -21.78
N TYR A 21 -16.79 1.23 -21.42
CA TYR A 21 -16.93 2.63 -21.05
C TYR A 21 -16.07 3.51 -21.94
N ARG A 22 -16.50 4.76 -22.12
CA ARG A 22 -15.73 5.83 -22.75
C ARG A 22 -15.70 7.07 -21.87
N ILE A 23 -14.71 7.92 -22.03
CA ILE A 23 -14.67 9.20 -21.33
C ILE A 23 -15.82 10.07 -21.84
N LYS A 24 -16.70 10.49 -20.93
CA LYS A 24 -17.80 11.41 -21.17
C LYS A 24 -17.31 12.86 -21.09
N ASN A 25 -16.68 13.20 -19.99
CA ASN A 25 -16.04 14.48 -19.73
C ASN A 25 -14.99 14.33 -18.62
N PHE A 26 -14.10 15.29 -18.49
CA PHE A 26 -13.08 15.30 -17.44
C PHE A 26 -12.59 16.73 -17.18
N GLU A 27 -12.01 16.92 -16.01
CA GLU A 27 -11.27 18.12 -15.63
C GLU A 27 -9.91 17.67 -15.06
N PRO A 28 -8.78 18.06 -15.70
CA PRO A 28 -7.46 17.62 -15.28
C PRO A 28 -7.18 17.90 -13.79
N GLY A 29 -6.77 16.88 -13.06
CA GLY A 29 -6.48 16.95 -11.63
C GLY A 29 -7.69 17.03 -10.71
N ARG A 30 -8.94 16.99 -11.24
CA ARG A 30 -10.17 16.99 -10.46
C ARG A 30 -10.99 15.74 -10.63
N PHE A 31 -11.42 15.42 -11.85
CA PHE A 31 -12.22 14.22 -12.08
C PHE A 31 -12.15 13.71 -13.52
N ILE A 32 -12.53 12.44 -13.68
CA ILE A 32 -12.88 11.80 -14.95
C ILE A 32 -14.25 11.15 -14.80
N ALA A 33 -15.18 11.46 -15.70
CA ALA A 33 -16.47 10.79 -15.80
C ALA A 33 -16.49 9.86 -17.02
N LEU A 34 -16.86 8.62 -16.78
CA LEU A 34 -17.00 7.57 -17.79
C LEU A 34 -18.48 7.31 -18.03
N GLU A 35 -18.89 7.13 -19.28
CA GLU A 35 -20.23 6.70 -19.64
C GLU A 35 -20.22 5.33 -20.33
N ARG A 36 -21.25 4.52 -20.06
CA ARG A 36 -21.37 3.19 -20.64
C ARG A 36 -21.65 3.25 -22.14
N VAL A 37 -20.94 2.47 -22.91
CA VAL A 37 -21.14 2.29 -24.35
C VAL A 37 -22.34 1.38 -24.60
N LYS A 38 -23.49 1.94 -25.01
CA LYS A 38 -24.76 1.19 -25.17
C LYS A 38 -24.67 0.03 -26.15
N ASN A 39 -23.91 0.20 -27.22
CA ASN A 39 -23.67 -0.80 -28.27
C ASN A 39 -22.27 -1.45 -28.16
N TYR A 40 -21.78 -1.63 -26.95
CA TYR A 40 -20.51 -2.29 -26.71
C TYR A 40 -20.47 -3.67 -27.38
N TRP A 41 -19.46 -3.90 -28.21
CA TRP A 41 -19.33 -5.12 -29.02
C TRP A 41 -19.27 -6.40 -28.20
N GLY A 42 -18.65 -6.33 -27.02
CA GLY A 42 -18.44 -7.46 -26.13
C GLY A 42 -19.56 -7.73 -25.13
N LYS A 43 -20.67 -6.97 -25.13
CA LYS A 43 -21.71 -7.07 -24.09
C LYS A 43 -22.35 -8.46 -23.93
N ASN A 44 -22.42 -9.21 -25.02
CA ASN A 44 -23.04 -10.55 -25.05
C ASN A 44 -22.02 -11.69 -24.92
N LEU A 45 -20.73 -11.39 -24.75
CA LEU A 45 -19.74 -12.43 -24.49
C LEU A 45 -19.97 -13.01 -23.09
N PRO A 46 -19.86 -14.34 -22.91
CA PRO A 46 -20.11 -14.99 -21.62
C PRO A 46 -19.34 -14.38 -20.46
N VAL A 47 -18.11 -13.91 -20.69
CA VAL A 47 -17.26 -13.26 -19.68
C VAL A 47 -17.74 -11.87 -19.23
N ASN A 48 -18.62 -11.25 -20.01
CA ASN A 48 -19.13 -9.90 -19.74
C ASN A 48 -20.59 -9.88 -19.26
N ILE A 49 -21.28 -11.01 -19.26
CA ILE A 49 -22.67 -11.10 -18.78
C ILE A 49 -22.71 -10.79 -17.28
N GLY A 50 -23.57 -9.84 -16.89
CA GLY A 50 -23.70 -9.38 -15.49
C GLY A 50 -22.61 -8.41 -15.03
N THR A 51 -21.79 -7.90 -15.96
CA THR A 51 -20.75 -6.90 -15.66
C THR A 51 -21.10 -5.52 -16.25
N ASN A 52 -20.36 -4.50 -15.79
CA ASN A 52 -20.47 -3.12 -16.33
C ASN A 52 -21.87 -2.53 -16.22
N ASN A 53 -22.48 -2.66 -15.04
CA ASN A 53 -23.91 -2.35 -14.83
C ASN A 53 -24.19 -0.88 -14.58
N PHE A 54 -23.21 -0.03 -14.31
CA PHE A 54 -23.38 1.40 -14.09
C PHE A 54 -23.50 2.15 -15.43
N ASP A 55 -24.39 3.12 -15.52
CA ASP A 55 -24.50 3.99 -16.70
C ASP A 55 -23.40 5.03 -16.74
N GLU A 56 -22.98 5.51 -15.56
CA GLU A 56 -21.89 6.46 -15.39
C GLU A 56 -21.02 6.06 -14.19
N ILE A 57 -19.71 6.22 -14.33
CA ILE A 57 -18.72 6.07 -13.27
C ILE A 57 -17.92 7.35 -13.21
N ARG A 58 -17.94 8.03 -12.06
CA ARG A 58 -17.13 9.21 -11.82
C ARG A 58 -15.98 8.89 -10.89
N ILE A 59 -14.77 9.29 -11.26
CA ILE A 59 -13.54 9.14 -10.49
C ILE A 59 -13.07 10.53 -10.12
N ASP A 60 -13.16 10.88 -8.85
CA ASP A 60 -12.69 12.16 -8.32
C ASP A 60 -11.28 12.03 -7.75
N TYR A 61 -10.42 13.00 -8.03
CA TYR A 61 -9.03 13.05 -7.57
C TYR A 61 -8.89 14.06 -6.43
N TYR A 62 -8.31 13.62 -5.34
CA TYR A 62 -8.05 14.43 -4.16
C TYR A 62 -6.54 14.48 -3.90
N ARG A 63 -6.02 15.63 -3.48
CA ARG A 63 -4.61 15.79 -3.12
C ARG A 63 -4.32 15.34 -1.70
N ASP A 64 -5.33 15.37 -0.84
CA ASP A 64 -5.22 15.09 0.59
C ASP A 64 -6.09 13.91 0.99
N GLU A 65 -5.49 12.96 1.68
CA GLU A 65 -6.14 11.73 2.14
C GLU A 65 -7.22 11.99 3.20
N THR A 66 -7.11 13.06 3.97
CA THR A 66 -8.13 13.43 4.96
C THR A 66 -9.37 13.97 4.27
N VAL A 67 -9.18 14.80 3.25
CA VAL A 67 -10.30 15.39 2.48
C VAL A 67 -11.12 14.32 1.79
N ILE A 68 -10.48 13.32 1.15
CA ILE A 68 -11.25 12.23 0.51
C ILE A 68 -11.98 11.36 1.53
N ARG A 69 -11.42 11.15 2.74
CA ARG A 69 -12.13 10.43 3.81
C ARG A 69 -13.38 11.18 4.28
N GLU A 70 -13.29 12.50 4.43
CA GLU A 70 -14.45 13.32 4.78
C GLU A 70 -15.50 13.38 3.65
N ALA A 71 -15.05 13.44 2.38
CA ALA A 71 -15.93 13.35 1.21
C ALA A 71 -16.72 12.01 1.17
N LEU A 72 -16.09 10.90 1.56
CA LEU A 72 -16.80 9.63 1.71
C LEU A 72 -17.82 9.68 2.86
N LYS A 73 -17.42 10.18 4.04
CA LYS A 73 -18.30 10.25 5.21
C LYS A 73 -19.50 11.16 4.98
N SER A 74 -19.32 12.26 4.23
CA SER A 74 -20.40 13.17 3.86
C SER A 74 -21.32 12.61 2.77
N GLY A 75 -20.89 11.57 2.03
CA GLY A 75 -21.61 10.98 0.92
C GLY A 75 -21.42 11.73 -0.40
N GLU A 76 -20.37 12.57 -0.51
CA GLU A 76 -19.95 13.19 -1.75
C GLU A 76 -19.38 12.16 -2.72
N ILE A 77 -18.68 11.15 -2.20
CA ILE A 77 -18.25 9.96 -2.94
C ILE A 77 -18.90 8.70 -2.36
N ASP A 78 -19.10 7.71 -3.21
CA ASP A 78 -19.90 6.54 -2.91
C ASP A 78 -19.10 5.32 -2.48
N TYR A 79 -17.86 5.22 -2.93
CA TYR A 79 -16.99 4.07 -2.77
C TYR A 79 -15.54 4.50 -2.56
N ARG A 80 -14.84 3.80 -1.68
CA ARG A 80 -13.41 3.95 -1.47
C ARG A 80 -12.78 2.62 -1.07
N GLU A 81 -11.60 2.35 -1.59
CA GLU A 81 -10.69 1.35 -1.07
C GLU A 81 -9.67 2.03 -0.14
N GLU A 82 -9.57 1.57 1.12
CA GLU A 82 -8.70 2.19 2.12
C GLU A 82 -7.40 1.40 2.28
N ASN A 83 -6.30 2.00 1.83
CA ASN A 83 -4.98 1.39 1.86
C ASN A 83 -4.19 1.70 3.14
N GLN A 84 -4.63 2.69 3.94
CA GLN A 84 -3.93 3.08 5.16
C GLN A 84 -4.46 2.32 6.38
N ALA A 85 -3.58 1.54 7.02
CA ALA A 85 -3.93 0.76 8.21
C ALA A 85 -4.46 1.61 9.37
N LYS A 86 -3.85 2.78 9.61
CA LYS A 86 -4.28 3.71 10.66
C LYS A 86 -5.69 4.23 10.39
N ALA A 87 -5.94 4.70 9.18
CA ALA A 87 -7.26 5.20 8.80
C ALA A 87 -8.34 4.13 8.91
N TRP A 88 -8.05 2.92 8.40
CA TRP A 88 -8.95 1.78 8.54
C TRP A 88 -9.29 1.45 10.01
N ALA A 89 -8.30 1.55 10.91
CA ALA A 89 -8.49 1.24 12.32
C ALA A 89 -9.26 2.31 13.09
N LEU A 90 -9.06 3.61 12.75
CA LEU A 90 -9.44 4.71 13.65
C LEU A 90 -10.39 5.75 13.03
N ASP A 91 -10.39 5.91 11.70
CA ASP A 91 -11.04 7.10 11.11
C ASP A 91 -12.49 6.84 10.68
N TYR A 92 -12.96 5.59 10.70
CA TYR A 92 -14.26 5.19 10.17
C TYR A 92 -15.26 4.70 11.23
N ASP A 93 -14.97 4.90 12.51
CA ASP A 93 -15.92 4.61 13.59
C ASP A 93 -16.89 5.80 13.69
N THR A 94 -17.91 5.77 12.87
CA THR A 94 -18.91 6.84 12.70
C THR A 94 -20.33 6.30 12.86
N PRO A 95 -21.32 7.14 13.26
CA PRO A 95 -22.71 6.69 13.34
C PRO A 95 -23.22 6.03 12.05
N ALA A 96 -22.79 6.53 10.87
CA ALA A 96 -23.19 5.94 9.60
C ALA A 96 -22.68 4.51 9.40
N VAL A 97 -21.47 4.19 9.90
CA VAL A 97 -20.92 2.83 9.90
C VAL A 97 -21.63 1.95 10.95
N GLU A 98 -21.81 2.46 12.15
CA GLU A 98 -22.48 1.72 13.24
C GLU A 98 -23.91 1.32 12.87
N GLN A 99 -24.62 2.17 12.16
CA GLN A 99 -25.98 1.94 11.68
C GLN A 99 -26.03 1.15 10.36
N GLY A 100 -24.88 0.86 9.78
CA GLY A 100 -24.79 0.11 8.53
C GLY A 100 -25.19 0.89 7.27
N LEU A 101 -25.29 2.22 7.33
CA LEU A 101 -25.55 3.09 6.17
C LEU A 101 -24.30 3.21 5.28
N LEU A 102 -23.15 3.36 5.90
CA LEU A 102 -21.83 3.25 5.27
C LEU A 102 -21.25 1.89 5.62
N LYS A 103 -21.11 1.00 4.65
CA LYS A 103 -20.54 -0.33 4.83
C LYS A 103 -19.02 -0.23 4.94
N LYS A 104 -18.46 -0.77 6.01
CA LYS A 104 -17.00 -0.94 6.23
C LYS A 104 -16.71 -2.44 6.16
N VAL A 105 -16.16 -2.91 5.04
CA VAL A 105 -16.06 -4.36 4.75
C VAL A 105 -14.62 -4.75 4.43
N ASN A 106 -14.19 -5.86 4.99
CA ASN A 106 -12.88 -6.46 4.73
C ASN A 106 -13.10 -7.76 3.94
N LEU A 107 -12.92 -7.72 2.62
CA LEU A 107 -13.20 -8.82 1.71
C LEU A 107 -11.92 -9.59 1.37
N ARG A 108 -11.88 -10.86 1.76
CA ARG A 108 -10.74 -11.72 1.44
C ARG A 108 -10.65 -11.98 -0.08
N HIS A 109 -9.43 -11.97 -0.59
CA HIS A 109 -9.12 -12.35 -1.97
C HIS A 109 -7.97 -13.37 -2.03
N HIS A 110 -7.81 -13.98 -3.19
CA HIS A 110 -6.76 -14.97 -3.47
C HIS A 110 -5.84 -14.52 -4.62
N ASN A 111 -5.82 -13.23 -4.93
CA ASN A 111 -4.89 -12.68 -5.91
C ASN A 111 -3.46 -12.81 -5.41
N PRO A 112 -2.49 -13.11 -6.28
CA PRO A 112 -1.09 -12.91 -5.96
C PRO A 112 -0.86 -11.46 -5.52
N THR A 113 -0.12 -11.26 -4.43
CA THR A 113 0.06 -9.91 -3.84
C THR A 113 1.36 -9.23 -4.26
N GLY A 114 2.22 -9.94 -4.99
CA GLY A 114 3.51 -9.40 -5.40
C GLY A 114 4.47 -9.11 -4.24
N MET A 115 5.48 -8.29 -4.50
CA MET A 115 6.51 -7.90 -3.55
C MET A 115 6.55 -6.40 -3.39
N GLN A 116 6.23 -5.88 -2.23
CA GLN A 116 6.60 -4.53 -1.77
C GLN A 116 7.79 -4.63 -0.83
N ALA A 117 8.80 -3.80 -1.02
CA ALA A 117 10.07 -3.97 -0.31
C ALA A 117 10.90 -2.68 -0.21
N PHE A 118 11.90 -2.69 0.69
CA PHE A 118 13.09 -1.88 0.50
C PHE A 118 13.95 -2.57 -0.56
N VAL A 119 14.21 -1.87 -1.65
CA VAL A 119 14.91 -2.41 -2.82
C VAL A 119 16.32 -1.85 -2.85
N TYR A 120 17.31 -2.72 -2.83
CA TYR A 120 18.71 -2.36 -3.01
C TYR A 120 19.01 -2.06 -4.47
N ASN A 121 19.81 -1.05 -4.73
CA ASN A 121 20.42 -0.86 -6.04
C ASN A 121 21.78 -1.59 -6.06
N THR A 122 21.82 -2.81 -6.58
CA THR A 122 23.06 -3.60 -6.62
C THR A 122 24.09 -3.09 -7.63
N ARG A 123 23.77 -2.03 -8.39
CA ARG A 123 24.74 -1.28 -9.20
C ARG A 123 25.69 -0.48 -8.29
N ARG A 124 25.26 -0.19 -7.04
CA ARG A 124 26.10 0.48 -6.03
C ARG A 124 27.05 -0.53 -5.38
N PRO A 125 28.36 -0.27 -5.31
CA PRO A 125 29.36 -1.21 -4.77
C PRO A 125 29.00 -1.75 -3.38
N ILE A 126 28.48 -0.91 -2.48
CA ILE A 126 28.10 -1.28 -1.11
C ILE A 126 27.03 -2.38 -1.04
N PHE A 127 26.25 -2.58 -2.10
CA PHE A 127 25.18 -3.59 -2.14
C PHE A 127 25.49 -4.78 -3.06
N GLN A 128 26.70 -4.90 -3.60
CA GLN A 128 27.04 -6.02 -4.47
C GLN A 128 27.22 -7.33 -3.68
N ASP A 129 27.75 -7.27 -2.49
CA ASP A 129 27.89 -8.45 -1.64
C ASP A 129 26.52 -8.89 -1.06
N VAL A 130 26.15 -10.14 -1.31
CA VAL A 130 24.92 -10.74 -0.81
C VAL A 130 24.87 -10.80 0.72
N LYS A 131 26.02 -10.95 1.41
CA LYS A 131 26.12 -10.98 2.87
C LYS A 131 25.70 -9.61 3.45
N VAL A 132 26.13 -8.52 2.81
CA VAL A 132 25.72 -7.16 3.18
C VAL A 132 24.20 -7.03 3.05
N ARG A 133 23.61 -7.38 1.90
CA ARG A 133 22.16 -7.30 1.69
C ARG A 133 21.38 -8.14 2.71
N ARG A 134 21.88 -9.35 2.99
CA ARG A 134 21.30 -10.23 4.00
C ARG A 134 21.40 -9.62 5.41
N ALA A 135 22.53 -9.05 5.77
CA ALA A 135 22.75 -8.38 7.06
C ALA A 135 21.75 -7.28 7.33
N LEU A 136 21.56 -6.37 6.35
CA LEU A 136 20.65 -5.24 6.50
C LEU A 136 19.20 -5.68 6.71
N SER A 137 18.80 -6.87 6.19
CA SER A 137 17.44 -7.38 6.38
C SER A 137 17.11 -7.70 7.85
N TYR A 138 18.12 -8.01 8.68
CA TYR A 138 17.97 -8.26 10.11
C TYR A 138 17.71 -7.00 10.93
N ALA A 139 18.00 -5.82 10.38
CA ALA A 139 17.73 -4.55 11.06
C ALA A 139 16.26 -4.11 10.93
N PHE A 140 15.48 -4.71 10.04
CA PHE A 140 14.06 -4.35 9.87
C PHE A 140 13.16 -5.14 10.82
N ASP A 141 12.67 -4.47 11.87
CA ASP A 141 11.72 -5.02 12.84
C ASP A 141 10.28 -4.89 12.32
N PHE A 142 9.86 -5.91 11.55
CA PHE A 142 8.49 -5.93 11.01
C PHE A 142 7.45 -6.13 12.12
N GLU A 143 7.71 -6.99 13.08
CA GLU A 143 6.76 -7.33 14.14
C GLU A 143 6.40 -6.08 14.97
N TRP A 144 7.40 -5.27 15.33
CA TRP A 144 7.18 -3.98 15.99
C TRP A 144 6.42 -3.02 15.09
N THR A 145 6.84 -2.91 13.83
CA THR A 145 6.20 -2.03 12.84
C THR A 145 4.74 -2.40 12.64
N ASN A 146 4.45 -3.68 12.47
CA ASN A 146 3.09 -4.18 12.29
C ASN A 146 2.21 -3.91 13.51
N LYS A 147 2.73 -4.18 14.70
CA LYS A 147 1.99 -3.95 15.96
C LYS A 147 1.71 -2.47 16.21
N ASN A 148 2.72 -1.61 16.08
CA ASN A 148 2.65 -0.22 16.56
C ASN A 148 2.21 0.78 15.49
N LEU A 149 2.52 0.53 14.20
CA LEU A 149 2.18 1.43 13.10
C LEU A 149 1.00 0.94 12.25
N PHE A 150 0.76 -0.37 12.21
CA PHE A 150 -0.24 -0.98 11.34
C PHE A 150 -1.36 -1.72 12.08
N PHE A 151 -1.40 -1.65 13.42
CA PHE A 151 -2.46 -2.26 14.23
C PHE A 151 -2.60 -3.78 14.00
N GLY A 152 -1.49 -4.47 13.70
CA GLY A 152 -1.47 -5.91 13.44
C GLY A 152 -2.13 -6.36 12.13
N GLN A 153 -2.40 -5.44 11.20
CA GLN A 153 -3.28 -5.70 10.05
C GLN A 153 -2.59 -6.34 8.84
N TYR A 154 -1.25 -6.39 8.82
CA TYR A 154 -0.50 -6.88 7.66
C TYR A 154 0.16 -8.23 7.91
N THR A 155 0.39 -8.95 6.82
CA THR A 155 1.19 -10.17 6.80
C THR A 155 2.57 -9.86 6.23
N ARG A 156 3.64 -10.40 6.86
CA ARG A 156 5.00 -10.29 6.32
C ARG A 156 5.11 -10.99 4.98
N THR A 157 5.62 -10.29 3.96
CA THR A 157 5.86 -10.87 2.63
C THR A 157 7.07 -11.80 2.67
N LYS A 158 6.96 -12.97 2.05
CA LYS A 158 8.01 -14.02 2.01
C LYS A 158 8.26 -14.57 0.60
N SER A 159 7.60 -14.04 -0.40
CA SER A 159 7.67 -14.48 -1.79
C SER A 159 7.30 -13.34 -2.71
N TYR A 160 7.87 -13.29 -3.90
CA TYR A 160 7.46 -12.36 -4.94
C TYR A 160 6.06 -12.68 -5.51
N PHE A 161 5.53 -13.85 -5.18
CA PHE A 161 4.22 -14.35 -5.60
C PHE A 161 3.31 -14.71 -4.40
N SER A 162 3.47 -13.98 -3.27
CA SER A 162 2.70 -14.24 -2.04
C SER A 162 1.20 -14.34 -2.31
N ASN A 163 0.47 -15.04 -1.44
CA ASN A 163 -0.97 -15.31 -1.51
C ASN A 163 -1.40 -16.15 -2.73
N SER A 164 -0.50 -16.90 -3.37
CA SER A 164 -0.81 -17.74 -4.51
C SER A 164 -0.15 -19.10 -4.46
N ASP A 165 -0.49 -19.99 -5.40
CA ASP A 165 0.17 -21.28 -5.64
C ASP A 165 1.54 -21.12 -6.32
N LEU A 166 1.84 -19.93 -6.85
CA LEU A 166 3.12 -19.59 -7.48
C LEU A 166 4.24 -19.33 -6.44
N ALA A 167 3.88 -19.02 -5.19
CA ALA A 167 4.85 -18.78 -4.13
C ALA A 167 5.66 -20.04 -3.81
N SER A 168 6.98 -19.93 -3.71
CA SER A 168 7.84 -20.98 -3.20
C SER A 168 7.60 -21.22 -1.71
N ARG A 169 7.54 -22.48 -1.28
CA ARG A 169 7.28 -22.86 0.11
C ARG A 169 8.09 -24.09 0.49
N GLY A 170 8.50 -24.18 1.76
CA GLY A 170 9.28 -25.30 2.25
C GLY A 170 10.55 -25.55 1.42
N LEU A 171 10.96 -26.78 1.21
CA LEU A 171 12.03 -27.17 0.30
C LEU A 171 11.51 -27.37 -1.13
N PRO A 172 12.34 -27.19 -2.16
CA PRO A 172 11.95 -27.47 -3.53
C PRO A 172 11.58 -28.95 -3.72
N ALA A 173 10.53 -29.22 -4.47
CA ALA A 173 10.02 -30.58 -4.68
C ALA A 173 9.59 -30.78 -6.13
N ARG A 174 9.48 -32.06 -6.54
CA ARG A 174 8.97 -32.48 -7.87
C ARG A 174 9.66 -31.75 -9.02
N SER A 175 8.87 -31.20 -9.96
CA SER A 175 9.34 -30.50 -11.16
C SER A 175 10.21 -29.28 -10.82
N GLU A 176 9.87 -28.52 -9.77
CA GLU A 176 10.68 -27.41 -9.27
C GLU A 176 12.10 -27.83 -8.89
N LEU A 177 12.24 -28.97 -8.16
CA LEU A 177 13.54 -29.50 -7.79
C LEU A 177 14.35 -29.94 -9.03
N GLN A 178 13.70 -30.52 -10.03
CA GLN A 178 14.37 -30.95 -11.27
C GLN A 178 14.91 -29.75 -12.05
N ILE A 179 14.16 -28.63 -12.08
CA ILE A 179 14.61 -27.39 -12.70
C ILE A 179 15.84 -26.86 -11.98
N LEU A 180 15.77 -26.69 -10.66
CA LEU A 180 16.87 -26.13 -9.85
C LEU A 180 18.13 -26.99 -9.88
N LYS A 181 18.01 -28.30 -9.96
CA LYS A 181 19.18 -29.22 -10.04
C LYS A 181 20.07 -28.98 -11.27
N LYS A 182 19.55 -28.33 -12.32
CA LYS A 182 20.38 -27.96 -13.48
C LYS A 182 21.41 -26.88 -13.16
N TYR A 183 21.21 -26.15 -12.08
CA TYR A 183 21.99 -24.95 -11.70
C TYR A 183 22.73 -25.11 -10.38
N THR A 184 22.93 -26.33 -9.86
CA THR A 184 23.53 -26.60 -8.55
C THR A 184 24.90 -25.96 -8.34
N SER A 185 25.69 -25.75 -9.39
CA SER A 185 27.00 -25.08 -9.31
C SER A 185 26.90 -23.54 -9.35
N LEU A 186 25.73 -22.98 -9.65
CA LEU A 186 25.52 -21.55 -9.85
C LEU A 186 24.61 -20.91 -8.79
N ILE A 187 23.89 -21.71 -8.03
CA ILE A 187 22.95 -21.24 -6.99
C ILE A 187 23.40 -21.75 -5.62
N PRO A 188 23.06 -21.03 -4.52
CA PRO A 188 23.45 -21.45 -3.18
C PRO A 188 22.85 -22.81 -2.78
N ASP A 189 23.66 -23.68 -2.17
CA ASP A 189 23.21 -24.96 -1.62
C ASP A 189 22.10 -24.83 -0.58
N GLU A 190 21.99 -23.67 0.04
CA GLU A 190 20.94 -23.33 1.00
C GLU A 190 19.53 -23.52 0.40
N ILE A 191 19.36 -23.37 -0.92
CA ILE A 191 18.10 -23.63 -1.65
C ILE A 191 17.58 -25.04 -1.40
N PHE A 192 18.46 -26.02 -1.33
CA PHE A 192 18.11 -27.45 -1.23
C PHE A 192 18.02 -27.95 0.22
N SER A 193 18.58 -27.23 1.17
CA SER A 193 18.75 -27.69 2.55
C SER A 193 17.91 -26.92 3.56
N LYS A 194 17.51 -25.68 3.27
CA LYS A 194 16.80 -24.82 4.21
C LYS A 194 15.66 -24.06 3.54
N PRO A 195 14.43 -24.12 4.10
CA PRO A 195 13.35 -23.25 3.64
C PRO A 195 13.72 -21.78 3.82
N TYR A 196 13.44 -20.96 2.80
CA TYR A 196 13.60 -19.51 2.97
C TYR A 196 12.60 -18.98 4.01
N ASP A 197 13.08 -18.14 4.92
CA ASP A 197 12.25 -17.33 5.81
C ASP A 197 12.91 -15.96 6.01
N VAL A 198 12.09 -14.97 6.34
CA VAL A 198 12.55 -13.62 6.68
C VAL A 198 12.95 -13.56 8.15
N PRO A 199 13.88 -12.67 8.53
CA PRO A 199 14.18 -12.43 9.94
C PRO A 199 12.92 -12.06 10.73
N LYS A 200 12.77 -12.65 11.91
CA LYS A 200 11.68 -12.38 12.86
C LYS A 200 12.22 -11.73 14.12
N THR A 201 11.39 -10.94 14.79
CA THR A 201 11.71 -10.30 16.05
C THR A 201 10.64 -10.59 17.10
N ASP A 202 10.87 -10.18 18.33
CA ASP A 202 9.88 -10.22 19.42
C ASP A 202 8.87 -9.05 19.36
N GLY A 203 9.07 -8.11 18.44
CA GLY A 203 8.22 -6.93 18.28
C GLY A 203 8.34 -5.89 19.40
N LEU A 204 9.43 -5.92 20.19
CA LEU A 204 9.67 -4.95 21.26
C LEU A 204 10.42 -3.70 20.79
N GLY A 205 10.86 -3.64 19.53
CA GLY A 205 11.53 -2.47 18.93
C GLY A 205 13.04 -2.43 19.19
N TRP A 206 13.59 -3.48 19.80
CA TRP A 206 15.03 -3.67 19.96
C TRP A 206 15.41 -5.08 19.48
N PRO A 207 15.65 -5.30 18.19
CA PRO A 207 15.95 -6.61 17.64
C PRO A 207 17.42 -7.01 17.90
N ARG A 208 17.83 -7.13 19.17
CA ARG A 208 19.23 -7.31 19.59
C ARG A 208 19.88 -8.53 18.93
N ASP A 209 19.21 -9.67 18.99
CA ASP A 209 19.75 -10.92 18.44
C ASP A 209 19.94 -10.82 16.92
N ASN A 210 18.97 -10.22 16.24
CA ASN A 210 19.06 -9.96 14.80
C ASN A 210 20.21 -9.00 14.47
N LEU A 211 20.42 -7.94 15.27
CA LEU A 211 21.53 -7.01 15.05
C LEU A 211 22.89 -7.69 15.29
N THR A 212 22.99 -8.63 16.21
CA THR A 212 24.20 -9.45 16.41
C THR A 212 24.49 -10.31 15.18
N ILE A 213 23.46 -10.94 14.60
CA ILE A 213 23.60 -11.71 13.35
C ILE A 213 24.03 -10.77 12.21
N ALA A 214 23.40 -9.60 12.10
CA ALA A 214 23.75 -8.61 11.09
C ALA A 214 25.21 -8.17 11.20
N GLN A 215 25.69 -7.90 12.41
CA GLN A 215 27.09 -7.51 12.68
C GLN A 215 28.06 -8.60 12.25
N THR A 216 27.76 -9.88 12.53
CA THR A 216 28.58 -11.01 12.09
C THR A 216 28.65 -11.07 10.56
N LEU A 217 27.52 -10.98 9.87
CA LEU A 217 27.47 -10.99 8.40
C LEU A 217 28.23 -9.82 7.77
N LEU A 218 28.15 -8.62 8.38
CA LEU A 218 28.90 -7.45 7.94
C LEU A 218 30.40 -7.63 8.15
N SER A 219 30.80 -8.21 9.28
CA SER A 219 32.21 -8.56 9.55
C SER A 219 32.74 -9.58 8.53
N ASP A 220 31.96 -10.62 8.20
CA ASP A 220 32.30 -11.62 7.17
C ASP A 220 32.36 -11.03 5.75
N ALA A 221 31.76 -9.84 5.54
CA ALA A 221 31.82 -9.08 4.31
C ALA A 221 32.92 -7.98 4.33
N GLY A 222 33.82 -7.98 5.32
CA GLY A 222 34.93 -7.03 5.42
C GLY A 222 34.57 -5.67 6.04
N TRP A 223 33.43 -5.56 6.74
CA TRP A 223 33.02 -4.33 7.41
C TRP A 223 33.19 -4.43 8.92
N GLN A 224 33.83 -3.45 9.54
CA GLN A 224 34.15 -3.41 10.96
C GLN A 224 33.77 -2.09 11.58
N ILE A 225 33.36 -2.11 12.85
CA ILE A 225 33.05 -0.89 13.59
C ILE A 225 34.36 -0.25 14.08
N LYS A 226 34.65 0.98 13.63
CA LYS A 226 35.73 1.84 14.09
C LYS A 226 35.13 3.20 14.50
N ASP A 227 35.45 3.68 15.67
CA ASP A 227 34.96 4.97 16.17
C ASP A 227 33.41 5.15 16.02
N MET A 228 32.65 4.11 16.39
CA MET A 228 31.19 4.01 16.27
C MET A 228 30.65 4.02 14.84
N SER A 229 31.50 3.99 13.82
CA SER A 229 31.10 3.95 12.42
C SER A 229 31.49 2.62 11.77
N LEU A 230 30.61 2.09 10.93
CA LEU A 230 30.90 0.89 10.15
C LEU A 230 31.80 1.27 8.97
N THR A 231 32.98 0.67 8.93
CA THR A 231 34.06 1.03 8.01
C THR A 231 34.54 -0.22 7.26
N ASN A 232 34.79 -0.10 5.97
CA ASN A 232 35.42 -1.18 5.19
C ASN A 232 36.84 -1.40 5.68
N SER A 233 37.21 -2.66 5.96
CA SER A 233 38.53 -3.00 6.54
C SER A 233 39.71 -2.81 5.59
N GLU A 234 39.45 -2.81 4.27
CA GLU A 234 40.46 -2.66 3.23
C GLU A 234 40.61 -1.21 2.76
N THR A 235 39.47 -0.53 2.45
CA THR A 235 39.48 0.81 1.86
C THR A 235 39.35 1.93 2.89
N ASN A 236 38.92 1.63 4.14
CA ASN A 236 38.52 2.57 5.17
C ASN A 236 37.31 3.47 4.81
N ASP A 237 36.55 3.11 3.78
CA ASP A 237 35.34 3.84 3.43
C ASP A 237 34.26 3.62 4.50
N LEU A 238 33.51 4.66 4.81
CA LEU A 238 32.34 4.60 5.69
C LEU A 238 31.17 3.94 4.99
N PHE A 239 30.43 3.11 5.72
CA PHE A 239 29.17 2.57 5.19
C PHE A 239 28.06 3.62 5.28
N THR A 240 27.83 4.28 4.19
CA THR A 240 26.78 5.32 4.08
C THR A 240 25.93 5.12 2.84
N PHE A 241 24.63 5.38 2.92
CA PHE A 241 23.72 5.32 1.79
C PHE A 241 22.46 6.17 1.99
N GLU A 242 21.75 6.45 0.90
CA GLU A 242 20.49 7.20 0.88
C GLU A 242 19.30 6.26 0.69
N ILE A 243 18.24 6.46 1.49
CA ILE A 243 16.90 5.90 1.23
C ILE A 243 16.06 6.98 0.60
N LEU A 244 15.74 6.84 -0.69
CA LEU A 244 14.94 7.78 -1.44
C LEU A 244 13.44 7.47 -1.31
N LEU A 245 12.66 8.47 -0.94
CA LEU A 245 11.21 8.39 -0.72
C LEU A 245 10.47 9.51 -1.47
N TYR A 246 9.18 9.29 -1.77
CA TYR A 246 8.26 10.36 -2.19
C TYR A 246 7.06 10.50 -1.25
N SER A 247 6.72 9.44 -0.50
CA SER A 247 5.56 9.39 0.38
C SER A 247 5.93 9.72 1.82
N GLU A 248 5.24 10.69 2.41
CA GLU A 248 5.35 11.01 3.84
C GLU A 248 4.96 9.83 4.73
N GLY A 249 3.96 9.04 4.32
CA GLY A 249 3.53 7.86 5.06
C GLY A 249 4.64 6.84 5.29
N PHE A 250 5.60 6.73 4.35
CA PHE A 250 6.74 5.82 4.49
C PHE A 250 7.85 6.35 5.39
N GLU A 251 7.98 7.65 5.58
CA GLU A 251 9.04 8.22 6.42
C GLU A 251 8.95 7.69 7.86
N ARG A 252 7.76 7.67 8.46
CA ARG A 252 7.55 7.12 9.81
C ARG A 252 7.85 5.62 9.93
N ILE A 253 7.83 4.88 8.80
CA ILE A 253 8.13 3.45 8.74
C ILE A 253 9.63 3.21 8.61
N VAL A 254 10.29 4.05 7.82
CA VAL A 254 11.73 3.99 7.56
C VAL A 254 12.55 4.39 8.78
N LEU A 255 12.12 5.39 9.54
CA LEU A 255 12.90 5.91 10.68
C LEU A 255 13.23 4.86 11.76
N PRO A 256 12.32 3.95 12.19
CA PRO A 256 12.70 2.85 13.09
C PRO A 256 13.75 1.89 12.49
N PHE A 257 13.68 1.61 11.20
CA PHE A 257 14.66 0.81 10.50
C PHE A 257 16.04 1.52 10.48
N VAL A 258 16.08 2.80 10.15
CA VAL A 258 17.29 3.62 10.19
C VAL A 258 17.92 3.61 11.59
N ARG A 259 17.13 3.77 12.65
CA ARG A 259 17.62 3.69 14.04
C ARG A 259 18.34 2.36 14.34
N ASN A 260 17.85 1.25 13.79
CA ASN A 260 18.49 -0.05 13.94
C ASN A 260 19.78 -0.14 13.12
N LEU A 261 19.81 0.42 11.91
CA LEU A 261 21.03 0.50 11.09
C LEU A 261 22.12 1.38 11.75
N THR A 262 21.74 2.49 12.38
CA THR A 262 22.67 3.35 13.13
C THR A 262 23.33 2.59 14.29
N LYS A 263 22.63 1.64 14.94
CA LYS A 263 23.22 0.78 15.98
C LYS A 263 24.32 -0.16 15.44
N LEU A 264 24.31 -0.44 14.14
CA LEU A 264 25.36 -1.18 13.43
C LEU A 264 26.48 -0.26 12.94
N GLY A 265 26.46 1.02 13.26
CA GLY A 265 27.43 2.01 12.80
C GLY A 265 27.21 2.50 11.35
N ILE A 266 26.06 2.23 10.76
CA ILE A 266 25.71 2.61 9.38
C ILE A 266 25.10 4.01 9.38
N ASP A 267 25.62 4.92 8.56
CA ASP A 267 25.05 6.25 8.33
C ASP A 267 24.04 6.20 7.18
N VAL A 268 22.76 6.44 7.49
CA VAL A 268 21.68 6.37 6.51
C VAL A 268 20.96 7.71 6.41
N ARG A 269 20.89 8.26 5.21
CA ARG A 269 20.17 9.49 4.91
C ARG A 269 18.81 9.20 4.31
N VAL A 270 17.75 9.65 4.96
CA VAL A 270 16.39 9.56 4.41
C VAL A 270 16.13 10.84 3.61
N ARG A 271 15.87 10.69 2.32
CA ARG A 271 15.58 11.81 1.42
C ARG A 271 14.22 11.69 0.79
N ARG A 272 13.33 12.61 1.15
CA ARG A 272 12.01 12.73 0.52
C ARG A 272 12.07 13.81 -0.57
N VAL A 273 11.54 13.45 -1.74
CA VAL A 273 11.42 14.32 -2.92
C VAL A 273 9.96 14.29 -3.41
N ASP A 274 9.59 15.20 -4.31
CA ASP A 274 8.30 15.13 -4.99
C ASP A 274 8.21 13.91 -5.92
N GLN A 275 6.98 13.53 -6.28
CA GLN A 275 6.73 12.33 -7.07
C GLN A 275 7.40 12.37 -8.46
N THR A 276 7.45 13.52 -9.12
CA THR A 276 8.06 13.66 -10.44
C THR A 276 9.57 13.46 -10.37
N GLN A 277 10.21 14.08 -9.38
CA GLN A 277 11.64 13.90 -9.14
C GLN A 277 11.95 12.44 -8.76
N TYR A 278 11.12 11.83 -7.92
CA TYR A 278 11.26 10.41 -7.55
C TYR A 278 11.23 9.51 -8.79
N ILE A 279 10.21 9.64 -9.64
CA ILE A 279 10.07 8.84 -10.86
C ILE A 279 11.26 9.03 -11.79
N ASN A 280 11.74 10.27 -11.97
CA ASN A 280 12.89 10.55 -12.83
C ASN A 280 14.16 9.91 -12.28
N ARG A 281 14.42 9.97 -10.98
CA ARG A 281 15.58 9.31 -10.35
C ARG A 281 15.48 7.79 -10.47
N VAL A 282 14.30 7.20 -10.22
CA VAL A 282 14.10 5.76 -10.35
C VAL A 282 14.31 5.28 -11.78
N ARG A 283 13.80 6.00 -12.78
CA ARG A 283 13.99 5.67 -14.20
C ARG A 283 15.47 5.65 -14.65
N ASN A 284 16.29 6.46 -14.00
CA ASN A 284 17.72 6.56 -14.28
C ASN A 284 18.58 5.75 -13.30
N PHE A 285 17.96 4.95 -12.42
CA PHE A 285 18.61 4.19 -11.35
C PHE A 285 19.51 5.04 -10.43
N ASP A 286 19.16 6.33 -10.27
CA ASP A 286 19.88 7.27 -9.41
C ASP A 286 19.36 7.22 -7.97
N TYR A 287 19.68 6.15 -7.28
CA TYR A 287 19.39 5.92 -5.86
C TYR A 287 20.29 4.81 -5.32
N ASP A 288 20.36 4.72 -3.98
CA ASP A 288 21.02 3.61 -3.31
C ASP A 288 19.95 2.60 -2.84
N MET A 289 18.93 3.05 -2.14
CA MET A 289 17.78 2.24 -1.72
C MET A 289 16.47 3.01 -1.96
N ILE A 290 15.43 2.30 -2.39
CA ILE A 290 14.07 2.84 -2.56
C ILE A 290 13.03 1.96 -1.87
N VAL A 291 11.84 2.51 -1.63
CA VAL A 291 10.64 1.73 -1.39
C VAL A 291 9.91 1.55 -2.70
N SER A 292 9.83 0.33 -3.20
CA SER A 292 9.15 0.01 -4.45
C SER A 292 8.56 -1.39 -4.39
N GLY A 293 7.95 -1.85 -5.47
CA GLY A 293 7.37 -3.17 -5.55
C GLY A 293 7.03 -3.60 -6.97
N TRP A 294 6.75 -4.87 -7.09
CA TRP A 294 6.31 -5.50 -8.32
C TRP A 294 4.97 -6.16 -8.08
N GLY A 295 4.02 -5.88 -8.96
CA GLY A 295 2.77 -6.62 -9.01
C GLY A 295 3.01 -8.05 -9.48
N SER A 296 2.09 -8.93 -9.15
CA SER A 296 2.11 -10.31 -9.62
C SER A 296 0.73 -10.68 -10.16
N SER A 297 0.70 -11.55 -11.15
CA SER A 297 -0.52 -12.11 -11.74
C SER A 297 -0.61 -13.61 -11.47
N GLU A 298 -1.79 -14.21 -11.75
CA GLU A 298 -1.94 -15.68 -11.71
C GLU A 298 -1.20 -16.38 -12.84
N SER A 299 -0.80 -15.64 -13.88
CA SER A 299 -0.07 -16.15 -15.04
C SER A 299 1.07 -15.19 -15.39
N PRO A 300 2.17 -15.20 -14.62
CA PRO A 300 3.33 -14.41 -14.95
C PRO A 300 3.90 -14.80 -16.31
N GLY A 301 4.46 -13.83 -17.03
CA GLY A 301 4.91 -14.00 -18.41
C GLY A 301 6.04 -13.03 -18.78
N ASN A 302 5.92 -12.40 -19.94
CA ASN A 302 6.96 -11.54 -20.54
C ASN A 302 7.36 -10.34 -19.65
N GLU A 303 6.50 -9.89 -18.77
CA GLU A 303 6.83 -8.79 -17.81
C GLU A 303 8.00 -9.16 -16.92
N GLN A 304 8.25 -10.45 -16.68
CA GLN A 304 9.36 -10.92 -15.87
C GLN A 304 10.74 -10.56 -16.48
N PHE A 305 10.84 -10.46 -17.81
CA PHE A 305 12.05 -9.96 -18.45
C PHE A 305 12.35 -8.53 -18.06
N GLY A 306 11.35 -7.64 -18.09
CA GLY A 306 11.51 -6.25 -17.69
C GLY A 306 11.83 -6.07 -16.20
N GLN A 307 11.40 -7.02 -15.36
CA GLN A 307 11.56 -6.95 -13.92
C GLN A 307 12.91 -7.51 -13.43
N TRP A 308 13.43 -8.58 -14.05
CA TRP A 308 14.52 -9.35 -13.47
C TRP A 308 15.65 -9.74 -14.43
N SER A 309 15.48 -9.60 -15.76
CA SER A 309 16.53 -10.06 -16.68
C SER A 309 17.79 -9.21 -16.61
N SER A 310 18.92 -9.86 -16.88
CA SER A 310 20.22 -9.18 -16.98
C SER A 310 20.22 -8.06 -18.04
N SER A 311 19.50 -8.25 -19.15
CA SER A 311 19.38 -7.25 -20.22
C SER A 311 18.60 -6.00 -19.80
N SER A 312 17.67 -6.12 -18.87
CA SER A 312 16.87 -5.01 -18.34
C SER A 312 17.59 -4.23 -17.23
N ALA A 313 18.66 -4.80 -16.67
CA ALA A 313 19.34 -4.24 -15.52
C ALA A 313 19.84 -2.82 -15.72
N ASP A 314 20.36 -2.49 -16.90
CA ASP A 314 20.90 -1.16 -17.21
C ASP A 314 20.02 -0.39 -18.21
N SER A 315 18.84 -0.91 -18.56
CA SER A 315 17.93 -0.25 -19.49
C SER A 315 17.12 0.83 -18.77
N PRO A 316 17.26 2.11 -19.14
CA PRO A 316 16.49 3.19 -18.48
C PRO A 316 14.99 2.90 -18.47
N ALA A 317 14.34 3.26 -17.37
CA ALA A 317 12.93 3.04 -17.12
C ALA A 317 12.46 1.56 -17.05
N ALA A 318 13.37 0.58 -17.12
CA ALA A 318 13.03 -0.81 -16.84
C ALA A 318 12.66 -1.00 -15.36
N SER A 319 11.83 -2.02 -15.10
CA SER A 319 11.40 -2.34 -13.73
C SER A 319 12.39 -3.22 -12.96
N ASN A 320 13.58 -3.48 -13.49
CA ASN A 320 14.65 -4.15 -12.77
C ASN A 320 15.31 -3.16 -11.78
N TYR A 321 14.53 -2.73 -10.78
CA TYR A 321 14.96 -1.74 -9.79
C TYR A 321 16.19 -2.19 -9.02
N ALA A 322 16.28 -3.48 -8.69
CA ALA A 322 17.39 -4.01 -7.93
C ALA A 322 18.71 -4.11 -8.72
N GLY A 323 18.66 -4.13 -10.06
CA GLY A 323 19.83 -4.35 -10.88
C GLY A 323 20.27 -5.82 -10.92
N VAL A 324 19.29 -6.74 -10.94
CA VAL A 324 19.56 -8.18 -11.04
C VAL A 324 20.28 -8.48 -12.36
N LYS A 325 21.44 -9.16 -12.25
CA LYS A 325 22.23 -9.69 -13.36
C LYS A 325 22.66 -11.10 -13.00
N ASP A 326 21.80 -12.07 -13.30
CA ASP A 326 22.00 -13.47 -12.94
C ASP A 326 21.57 -14.37 -14.10
N PRO A 327 22.49 -15.13 -14.73
CA PRO A 327 22.18 -16.01 -15.84
C PRO A 327 21.14 -17.09 -15.49
N VAL A 328 21.09 -17.54 -14.23
CA VAL A 328 20.08 -18.53 -13.80
C VAL A 328 18.69 -17.89 -13.77
N VAL A 329 18.59 -16.64 -13.35
CA VAL A 329 17.33 -15.87 -13.41
C VAL A 329 16.87 -15.72 -14.86
N ASP A 330 17.78 -15.39 -15.81
CA ASP A 330 17.46 -15.25 -17.23
C ASP A 330 16.91 -16.55 -17.83
N GLU A 331 17.52 -17.68 -17.51
CA GLU A 331 17.06 -18.99 -17.98
C GLU A 331 15.71 -19.40 -17.35
N LEU A 332 15.54 -19.13 -16.05
CA LEU A 332 14.27 -19.43 -15.35
C LEU A 332 13.10 -18.60 -15.90
N ILE A 333 13.32 -17.32 -16.25
CA ILE A 333 12.33 -16.49 -16.92
C ILE A 333 11.98 -17.06 -18.29
N SER A 334 13.00 -17.46 -19.06
CA SER A 334 12.78 -18.07 -20.39
C SER A 334 11.94 -19.34 -20.29
N GLY A 335 12.23 -20.20 -19.31
CA GLY A 335 11.46 -21.40 -19.03
C GLY A 335 10.02 -21.10 -18.60
N LEU A 336 9.83 -20.09 -17.75
CA LEU A 336 8.51 -19.62 -17.30
C LEU A 336 7.65 -19.16 -18.48
N VAL A 337 8.19 -18.32 -19.36
CA VAL A 337 7.48 -17.78 -20.53
C VAL A 337 7.14 -18.86 -21.55
N GLN A 338 7.98 -19.90 -21.66
CA GLN A 338 7.75 -21.03 -22.57
C GLN A 338 6.92 -22.17 -21.96
N ALA A 339 6.46 -22.04 -20.72
CA ALA A 339 5.69 -23.07 -20.03
C ALA A 339 4.42 -23.46 -20.81
N LYS A 340 4.21 -24.76 -20.98
CA LYS A 340 3.11 -25.31 -21.77
C LYS A 340 1.93 -25.77 -20.93
N SER A 341 2.08 -25.80 -19.63
CA SER A 341 1.05 -26.21 -18.68
C SER A 341 1.09 -25.35 -17.40
N ARG A 342 0.01 -25.36 -16.63
CA ARG A 342 -0.03 -24.70 -15.32
C ARG A 342 1.03 -25.27 -14.37
N GLU A 343 1.23 -26.59 -14.38
CA GLU A 343 2.22 -27.24 -13.51
C GLU A 343 3.64 -26.79 -13.87
N ASP A 344 3.97 -26.69 -15.14
CA ASP A 344 5.25 -26.21 -15.62
C ASP A 344 5.48 -24.74 -15.29
N LEU A 345 4.46 -23.90 -15.50
CA LEU A 345 4.48 -22.48 -15.10
C LEU A 345 4.75 -22.34 -13.61
N VAL A 346 4.02 -23.07 -12.75
CA VAL A 346 4.19 -23.05 -11.30
C VAL A 346 5.60 -23.46 -10.89
N ALA A 347 6.13 -24.51 -11.52
CA ALA A 347 7.46 -25.03 -11.21
C ALA A 347 8.57 -24.01 -11.53
N HIS A 348 8.54 -23.39 -12.73
CA HIS A 348 9.50 -22.37 -13.12
C HIS A 348 9.35 -21.10 -12.27
N THR A 349 8.12 -20.67 -11.96
CA THR A 349 7.87 -19.50 -11.13
C THR A 349 8.40 -19.69 -9.72
N ARG A 350 8.19 -20.87 -9.10
CA ARG A 350 8.73 -21.18 -7.77
C ARG A 350 10.25 -21.24 -7.77
N ALA A 351 10.86 -21.82 -8.80
CA ALA A 351 12.30 -21.83 -8.94
C ALA A 351 12.87 -20.41 -9.04
N LEU A 352 12.26 -19.56 -9.87
CA LEU A 352 12.60 -18.13 -10.00
C LEU A 352 12.45 -17.41 -8.64
N ASP A 353 11.33 -17.59 -7.95
CA ASP A 353 11.05 -16.98 -6.64
C ASP A 353 12.16 -17.32 -5.64
N ARG A 354 12.61 -18.59 -5.56
CA ARG A 354 13.70 -19.00 -4.64
C ARG A 354 15.03 -18.35 -4.95
N VAL A 355 15.40 -18.31 -6.23
CA VAL A 355 16.68 -17.72 -6.64
C VAL A 355 16.68 -16.22 -6.33
N LEU A 356 15.59 -15.52 -6.63
CA LEU A 356 15.44 -14.09 -6.31
C LEU A 356 15.47 -13.85 -4.78
N LEU A 357 14.77 -14.67 -4.00
CA LEU A 357 14.73 -14.54 -2.53
C LEU A 357 16.11 -14.72 -1.89
N LEU A 358 16.88 -15.73 -2.32
CA LEU A 358 18.24 -15.97 -1.80
C LEU A 358 19.29 -15.03 -2.39
N GLY A 359 18.99 -14.35 -3.49
CA GLY A 359 19.77 -13.21 -3.95
C GLY A 359 19.72 -12.00 -3.02
N HIS A 360 18.76 -11.98 -2.07
CA HIS A 360 18.55 -10.89 -1.11
C HIS A 360 18.54 -9.49 -1.78
N TYR A 361 17.93 -9.37 -2.95
CA TYR A 361 17.82 -8.12 -3.68
C TYR A 361 16.95 -7.08 -3.00
N VAL A 362 16.15 -7.53 -2.03
CA VAL A 362 15.17 -6.70 -1.32
C VAL A 362 15.09 -7.09 0.17
N ILE A 363 14.62 -6.17 0.99
CA ILE A 363 14.05 -6.48 2.31
C ILE A 363 12.53 -6.52 2.11
N PRO A 364 11.90 -7.72 2.09
CA PRO A 364 10.46 -7.83 1.93
C PRO A 364 9.73 -7.05 3.00
N GLN A 365 8.67 -6.37 2.63
CA GLN A 365 7.83 -5.62 3.56
C GLN A 365 6.58 -6.44 3.92
N TRP A 366 5.40 -6.05 3.51
CA TRP A 366 4.13 -6.65 3.92
C TRP A 366 3.10 -6.62 2.80
N HIS A 367 2.06 -7.41 2.97
CA HIS A 367 0.91 -7.42 2.08
C HIS A 367 -0.39 -7.63 2.85
N LEU A 368 -1.51 -7.42 2.18
CA LEU A 368 -2.85 -7.79 2.59
C LEU A 368 -3.35 -8.96 1.75
N THR A 369 -4.18 -9.80 2.37
CA THR A 369 -4.92 -10.86 1.67
C THR A 369 -6.41 -10.52 1.56
N SER A 370 -6.75 -9.25 1.74
CA SER A 370 -8.11 -8.73 1.71
C SER A 370 -8.15 -7.29 1.22
N GLN A 371 -9.26 -6.91 0.62
CA GLN A 371 -9.58 -5.54 0.24
C GLN A 371 -10.37 -4.87 1.35
N ARG A 372 -9.95 -3.71 1.78
CA ARG A 372 -10.63 -2.87 2.77
C ARG A 372 -11.46 -1.85 2.03
N ILE A 373 -12.75 -2.09 1.93
CA ILE A 373 -13.66 -1.24 1.18
C ILE A 373 -14.68 -0.56 2.06
N LEU A 374 -15.02 0.66 1.67
CA LEU A 374 -16.11 1.42 2.25
C LEU A 374 -17.04 1.87 1.12
N PHE A 375 -18.33 1.70 1.32
CA PHE A 375 -19.32 2.13 0.35
C PHE A 375 -20.67 2.40 1.02
N TRP A 376 -21.39 3.37 0.50
CA TRP A 376 -22.76 3.64 0.93
C TRP A 376 -23.70 2.53 0.47
N ASP A 377 -24.63 2.10 1.33
CA ASP A 377 -25.51 0.92 1.11
C ASP A 377 -26.59 1.21 0.07
N LYS A 378 -26.18 1.51 -1.13
CA LYS A 378 -27.03 1.76 -2.32
C LYS A 378 -26.68 0.87 -3.50
N PHE A 379 -25.82 -0.12 -3.27
CA PHE A 379 -25.37 -1.03 -4.32
C PHE A 379 -25.83 -2.45 -4.03
N GLY A 380 -26.23 -3.15 -5.09
CA GLY A 380 -26.34 -4.59 -5.09
C GLY A 380 -25.00 -5.22 -5.43
N LEU A 381 -24.70 -6.30 -4.75
CA LEU A 381 -23.47 -7.10 -4.91
C LEU A 381 -23.82 -8.54 -5.29
N PRO A 382 -22.97 -9.25 -6.04
CA PRO A 382 -23.17 -10.66 -6.31
C PRO A 382 -23.15 -11.47 -5.00
N GLU A 383 -24.00 -12.50 -4.91
CA GLU A 383 -24.05 -13.41 -3.74
C GLU A 383 -22.74 -14.17 -3.54
N VAL A 384 -22.05 -14.51 -4.65
CA VAL A 384 -20.76 -15.19 -4.63
C VAL A 384 -19.65 -14.19 -4.84
N THR A 385 -18.77 -14.07 -3.84
CA THR A 385 -17.56 -13.25 -3.99
C THR A 385 -16.58 -13.96 -4.92
N PRO A 386 -16.12 -13.30 -6.00
CA PRO A 386 -15.09 -13.85 -6.87
C PRO A 386 -13.80 -14.20 -6.12
N LYS A 387 -13.04 -15.19 -6.60
CA LYS A 387 -11.71 -15.53 -6.06
C LYS A 387 -10.77 -14.31 -6.01
N THR A 388 -10.93 -13.39 -6.95
CA THR A 388 -10.16 -12.15 -7.06
C THR A 388 -10.57 -11.04 -6.08
N GLY A 389 -11.53 -11.30 -5.20
CA GLY A 389 -12.12 -10.28 -4.33
C GLY A 389 -13.29 -9.58 -5.01
N THR A 390 -13.64 -8.40 -4.52
CA THR A 390 -14.71 -7.63 -5.15
C THR A 390 -14.20 -6.80 -6.32
N SER A 391 -15.08 -6.63 -7.31
CA SER A 391 -14.86 -5.67 -8.39
C SER A 391 -16.14 -4.88 -8.60
N THR A 392 -16.04 -3.56 -8.59
CA THR A 392 -17.18 -2.67 -8.87
C THR A 392 -17.81 -2.93 -10.23
N ASN A 393 -17.11 -3.60 -11.14
CA ASN A 393 -17.65 -4.03 -12.43
C ASN A 393 -18.83 -5.01 -12.29
N LEU A 394 -18.91 -5.75 -11.18
CA LEU A 394 -19.97 -6.71 -10.90
C LEU A 394 -21.13 -6.12 -10.10
N TRP A 395 -20.97 -4.91 -9.59
CA TRP A 395 -21.97 -4.24 -8.77
C TRP A 395 -23.01 -3.55 -9.65
N TRP A 396 -24.17 -3.26 -9.04
CA TRP A 396 -25.22 -2.47 -9.70
C TRP A 396 -25.84 -1.48 -8.72
N PHE A 397 -26.42 -0.43 -9.24
CA PHE A 397 -27.21 0.50 -8.43
C PHE A 397 -28.54 -0.16 -8.04
N ASP A 398 -28.77 -0.32 -6.74
CA ASP A 398 -30.01 -0.88 -6.19
C ASP A 398 -30.90 0.28 -5.72
N ARG A 399 -31.95 0.52 -6.49
CA ARG A 399 -32.83 1.66 -6.26
C ARG A 399 -33.55 1.56 -4.92
N LEU A 400 -34.00 0.37 -4.51
CA LEU A 400 -34.69 0.19 -3.23
C LEU A 400 -33.77 0.49 -2.05
N ARG A 401 -32.53 0.02 -2.09
CA ARG A 401 -31.51 0.34 -1.08
C ARG A 401 -31.19 1.83 -1.05
N ALA A 402 -31.05 2.45 -2.22
CA ALA A 402 -30.76 3.87 -2.33
C ALA A 402 -31.87 4.73 -1.70
N ASP A 403 -33.16 4.44 -2.02
CA ASP A 403 -34.32 5.15 -1.48
C ASP A 403 -34.42 4.96 0.06
N GLN A 404 -34.11 3.76 0.57
CA GLN A 404 -34.03 3.48 2.00
C GLN A 404 -32.90 4.26 2.69
N LEU A 405 -31.71 4.28 2.07
CA LEU A 405 -30.57 5.02 2.56
C LEU A 405 -30.86 6.53 2.65
N ASP A 406 -31.46 7.10 1.60
CA ASP A 406 -31.80 8.53 1.57
C ASP A 406 -32.85 8.88 2.64
N THR A 407 -33.86 8.03 2.82
CA THR A 407 -34.87 8.20 3.87
C THR A 407 -34.24 8.20 5.26
N GLN A 408 -33.33 7.26 5.53
CA GLN A 408 -32.65 7.15 6.82
C GLN A 408 -31.70 8.33 7.08
N ARG A 409 -30.99 8.79 6.05
CA ARG A 409 -30.12 9.98 6.16
C ARG A 409 -30.90 11.25 6.43
N MET A 410 -32.07 11.42 5.78
CA MET A 410 -32.96 12.57 6.05
C MET A 410 -33.47 12.55 7.49
N ALA A 411 -33.93 11.41 7.98
CA ALA A 411 -34.38 11.27 9.36
C ALA A 411 -33.29 11.65 10.38
N GLN A 412 -32.04 11.19 10.17
CA GLN A 412 -30.91 11.55 11.04
C GLN A 412 -30.60 13.07 11.00
N HIS A 413 -30.66 13.67 9.82
CA HIS A 413 -30.42 15.09 9.69
C HIS A 413 -31.45 15.93 10.46
N ASP A 414 -32.71 15.48 10.44
CA ASP A 414 -33.82 16.11 11.16
C ASP A 414 -33.70 15.91 12.68
N GLU A 415 -33.33 14.71 13.14
CA GLU A 415 -33.03 14.47 14.56
C GLU A 415 -31.87 15.31 15.07
N THR A 416 -30.79 15.42 14.28
CA THR A 416 -29.63 16.23 14.63
C THR A 416 -30.01 17.72 14.70
N LYS A 417 -30.76 18.23 13.74
CA LYS A 417 -31.27 19.61 13.77
C LYS A 417 -32.17 19.86 14.99
N SER A 418 -33.08 18.95 15.29
CA SER A 418 -33.97 19.04 16.47
C SER A 418 -33.18 19.05 17.75
N SER A 419 -32.14 18.22 17.85
CA SER A 419 -31.23 18.18 19.01
C SER A 419 -30.48 19.52 19.18
N TRP A 420 -29.89 20.06 18.12
CA TRP A 420 -29.22 21.37 18.17
C TRP A 420 -30.13 22.52 18.55
N LEU A 421 -31.39 22.52 18.07
CA LEU A 421 -32.41 23.50 18.46
C LEU A 421 -32.74 23.36 19.96
N THR A 422 -32.87 22.14 20.46
CA THR A 422 -33.12 21.85 21.86
C THR A 422 -31.96 22.31 22.75
N TYR A 423 -30.72 21.99 22.37
CA TYR A 423 -29.53 22.49 23.09
C TYR A 423 -29.42 24.01 23.03
N GLY A 424 -29.67 24.64 21.88
CA GLY A 424 -29.71 26.11 21.75
C GLY A 424 -30.74 26.76 22.66
N LEU A 425 -31.93 26.14 22.75
CA LEU A 425 -32.99 26.61 23.66
C LEU A 425 -32.62 26.49 25.13
N ILE A 426 -31.99 25.37 25.52
CA ILE A 426 -31.52 25.17 26.89
C ILE A 426 -30.44 26.21 27.26
N VAL A 427 -29.46 26.44 26.37
CA VAL A 427 -28.42 27.45 26.56
C VAL A 427 -29.03 28.85 26.69
N LEU A 428 -30.01 29.18 25.83
CA LEU A 428 -30.73 30.46 25.90
C LEU A 428 -31.45 30.64 27.25
N LEU A 429 -32.15 29.59 27.73
CA LEU A 429 -32.85 29.60 29.01
C LEU A 429 -31.87 29.77 30.19
N VAL A 430 -30.71 29.14 30.16
CA VAL A 430 -29.65 29.31 31.17
C VAL A 430 -29.13 30.74 31.20
N ILE A 431 -28.89 31.34 30.03
CA ILE A 431 -28.45 32.74 29.89
C ILE A 431 -29.55 33.69 30.43
N LEU A 432 -30.80 33.49 30.04
CA LEU A 432 -31.91 34.31 30.52
C LEU A 432 -32.09 34.24 32.05
N ARG A 433 -31.96 33.03 32.60
CA ARG A 433 -31.98 32.83 34.07
C ARG A 433 -30.81 33.51 34.76
N GLY A 434 -29.61 33.47 34.20
CA GLY A 434 -28.45 34.20 34.69
C GLY A 434 -28.64 35.72 34.68
N LEU A 435 -29.24 36.25 33.61
CA LEU A 435 -29.55 37.69 33.51
C LEU A 435 -30.64 38.12 34.48
N THR A 436 -31.67 37.32 34.73
CA THR A 436 -32.72 37.59 35.70
C THR A 436 -32.18 37.57 37.12
N VAL A 437 -31.35 36.56 37.46
CA VAL A 437 -30.68 36.49 38.80
C VAL A 437 -29.77 37.70 39.05
N ASN A 438 -29.01 38.13 38.00
CA ASN A 438 -28.15 39.30 38.09
C ASN A 438 -28.99 40.62 38.24
N ARG A 439 -30.12 40.73 37.55
CA ARG A 439 -31.04 41.87 37.73
C ARG A 439 -31.65 41.91 39.14
N ILE A 440 -32.03 40.78 39.71
CA ILE A 440 -32.54 40.66 41.07
C ILE A 440 -31.46 40.99 42.08
N LYS A 441 -30.22 40.50 41.90
CA LYS A 441 -29.07 40.89 42.77
C LYS A 441 -28.80 42.40 42.71
N ARG A 442 -28.77 43.01 41.52
CA ARG A 442 -28.56 44.48 41.38
C ARG A 442 -29.69 45.29 42.05
N LYS A 443 -30.95 44.86 41.92
CA LYS A 443 -32.06 45.54 42.65
C LYS A 443 -31.95 45.39 44.18
N ARG A 444 -31.51 44.22 44.69
CA ARG A 444 -31.26 44.07 46.14
C ARG A 444 -30.12 44.95 46.64
N THR A 445 -29.04 45.09 45.88
CA THR A 445 -27.90 45.95 46.24
C THR A 445 -28.31 47.43 46.20
N SER A 446 -29.12 47.87 45.27
CA SER A 446 -29.64 49.25 45.24
C SER A 446 -30.65 49.57 46.37
N LEU A 447 -31.45 48.61 46.84
CA LEU A 447 -32.34 48.77 48.01
C LEU A 447 -31.59 48.80 49.30
N LEU A 448 -30.46 48.11 49.42
CA LEU A 448 -29.60 48.21 50.64
C LEU A 448 -28.84 49.56 50.75
N ILE A 449 -28.44 50.12 49.60
CA ILE A 449 -27.79 51.45 49.57
C ILE A 449 -28.78 52.53 49.92
N TYR A 450 -30.09 52.45 49.63
CA TYR A 450 -31.12 53.39 50.02
C TYR A 450 -31.57 53.30 51.52
N SER A 451 -31.25 52.21 52.22
CA SER A 451 -31.59 52.03 53.62
C SER A 451 -30.51 52.50 54.59
N GLU A 452 -29.29 52.82 54.21
CA GLU A 452 -28.20 53.33 55.05
C GLU A 452 -28.16 54.89 55.14
N ASP A 453 -28.84 55.60 54.22
CA ASP A 453 -28.88 57.07 54.22
C ASP A 453 -30.01 57.69 55.04
N TYR A 454 -30.73 56.88 55.86
CA TYR A 454 -31.81 57.37 56.71
C TYR A 454 -31.52 57.36 58.24
N TYR A 455 -30.26 57.11 58.64
CA TYR A 455 -29.80 57.28 60.09
C TYR A 455 -28.46 57.96 60.11
N SER A 456 -28.50 59.28 59.93
CA SER A 456 -27.47 60.23 60.42
C SER A 456 -28.11 61.57 60.68
#